data_06be172b3df258fad599f62f5fe54742
#
_entry.id   06be172b3df258fad599f62f5fe54742
#
_cell.length_a   1.000
_cell.length_b   1.000
_cell.length_c   1.000
_cell.angle_alpha   90.00
_cell.angle_beta   90.00
_cell.angle_gamma   90.00
#
_symmetry.space_group_name_H-M   'P 1'
#
loop_
_entity.id
_entity.type
_entity.pdbx_description
1 polymer ?
#
loop_
_entity_poly.entity_id
_entity_poly.type
_entity_poly.pdbx_seq_one_letter_code
_entity_poly.pdbx_strand_id
1 'polypeptide(L)'
;MELIYFPEPGDRYPDDIRMDGVTYHVYSDYAALPETVSPASVFVLSLADRDSVFRLLHALRQDPRTGLQPVFTTESFGFPVDQLSDGRIDSPLEAYTRARAIVDRLGQLDDSVFVPGASDQLRILGYLYSRPDLHLAPLRLWSSEGFYSYPVLEAMLGTPQLVAARLLALCERKLLGRSQLNDRVRHCPACDGAHLNFVDLCPNCRHLDIVQQPFLHCFTCGAVAPEERFVDQDGLRCPNCRARLRHIGTDYDRPLENFACNSCGHTFVEPEVQARCMHCSTLTPPDRLTPRTVCTYELTDLGVQAARSGTMEDVFALLDTVNSVSPSYFLNLVNWLLALARRHQEERFTIIGLRLQNMVALRDRLGPQPVLDMMDALAARLRALVRSTDLSTRTGQQMFWLLLPKTGRPQHRIVLDRILALRDLLPEGEGIDFETVVFTAPEDMQPDETGKLLLARLEGELT
;
A
#
# COMPACT_ATOMS: atom_id res chain seq x y z
N MET A 1 34.58 0.76 -1.16
CA MET A 1 33.63 1.83 -0.94
C MET A 1 34.22 3.06 -1.65
N GLU A 2 33.46 3.59 -2.58
CA GLU A 2 33.81 4.76 -3.40
C GLU A 2 33.04 5.97 -2.83
N LEU A 3 33.73 7.12 -2.66
CA LEU A 3 33.12 8.32 -2.15
C LEU A 3 32.97 9.34 -3.28
N ILE A 4 31.74 9.78 -3.50
CA ILE A 4 31.36 10.75 -4.54
C ILE A 4 30.95 12.05 -3.88
N TYR A 5 31.58 13.14 -4.31
CA TYR A 5 31.42 14.47 -3.71
C TYR A 5 30.86 15.48 -4.72
N PHE A 6 29.81 16.17 -4.31
CA PHE A 6 29.21 17.27 -5.06
C PHE A 6 29.50 18.60 -4.34
N PRO A 7 30.44 19.40 -4.85
CA PRO A 7 30.81 20.70 -4.26
C PRO A 7 29.82 21.80 -4.62
N GLU A 8 29.99 22.95 -3.99
CA GLU A 8 29.25 24.18 -4.31
C GLU A 8 29.49 24.58 -5.78
N PRO A 9 28.45 25.01 -6.52
CA PRO A 9 28.62 25.50 -7.89
C PRO A 9 29.53 26.68 -7.98
N GLY A 10 30.57 26.60 -8.79
CA GLY A 10 31.57 27.63 -8.96
C GLY A 10 32.88 27.35 -8.25
N ASP A 11 32.93 26.45 -7.30
CA ASP A 11 34.17 25.97 -6.73
C ASP A 11 34.92 25.10 -7.75
N ARG A 12 36.24 25.29 -7.82
CA ARG A 12 37.10 24.47 -8.70
C ARG A 12 37.82 23.42 -7.86
N TYR A 13 37.43 22.23 -8.00
CA TYR A 13 38.11 21.07 -7.43
C TYR A 13 38.77 20.23 -8.54
N PRO A 14 39.88 19.53 -8.26
CA PRO A 14 40.35 18.46 -9.15
C PRO A 14 39.33 17.31 -9.15
N ASP A 15 39.42 16.40 -10.16
CA ASP A 15 38.54 15.25 -10.29
C ASP A 15 38.54 14.35 -9.04
N ASP A 16 39.66 14.36 -8.30
CA ASP A 16 39.81 13.66 -7.03
C ASP A 16 40.34 14.64 -5.97
N ILE A 17 39.72 14.66 -4.81
CA ILE A 17 40.16 15.40 -3.62
C ILE A 17 40.43 14.44 -2.46
N ARG A 18 41.36 14.83 -1.58
CA ARG A 18 41.62 14.08 -0.36
C ARG A 18 41.31 14.93 0.86
N MET A 19 40.32 14.45 1.64
CA MET A 19 39.91 15.12 2.88
C MET A 19 39.90 14.08 4.00
N ASP A 20 40.49 14.41 5.15
CA ASP A 20 40.64 13.54 6.34
C ASP A 20 41.18 12.12 6.01
N GLY A 21 42.08 12.02 5.02
CA GLY A 21 42.65 10.75 4.59
C GLY A 21 41.76 9.92 3.66
N VAL A 22 40.59 10.40 3.30
CA VAL A 22 39.63 9.75 2.38
C VAL A 22 39.69 10.44 1.01
N THR A 23 39.71 9.66 -0.07
CA THR A 23 39.66 10.15 -1.44
C THR A 23 38.22 10.18 -1.94
N TYR A 24 37.83 11.32 -2.53
CA TYR A 24 36.52 11.54 -3.15
C TYR A 24 36.69 11.78 -4.64
N HIS A 25 35.82 11.19 -5.44
CA HIS A 25 35.62 11.53 -6.84
C HIS A 25 34.65 12.72 -6.92
N VAL A 26 35.06 13.78 -7.58
CA VAL A 26 34.30 15.02 -7.64
C VAL A 26 33.50 15.12 -8.91
N TYR A 27 32.20 15.40 -8.77
CA TYR A 27 31.30 15.64 -9.90
C TYR A 27 30.56 16.96 -9.73
N SER A 28 30.43 17.72 -10.83
CA SER A 28 29.75 19.02 -10.81
C SER A 28 28.25 18.94 -10.66
N ASP A 29 27.67 17.89 -11.21
CA ASP A 29 26.23 17.64 -11.18
C ASP A 29 25.91 16.14 -11.37
N TYR A 30 24.63 15.81 -11.31
CA TYR A 30 24.14 14.43 -11.47
C TYR A 30 24.44 13.86 -12.87
N ALA A 31 24.36 14.69 -13.93
CA ALA A 31 24.56 14.24 -15.31
C ALA A 31 26.03 13.86 -15.62
N ALA A 32 26.97 14.33 -14.79
CA ALA A 32 28.37 13.99 -14.88
C ALA A 32 28.72 12.61 -14.31
N LEU A 33 27.78 11.94 -13.59
CA LEU A 33 28.00 10.60 -13.05
C LEU A 33 28.21 9.57 -14.17
N PRO A 34 29.09 8.56 -13.95
CA PRO A 34 29.31 7.50 -14.91
C PRO A 34 28.04 6.65 -15.14
N GLU A 35 27.95 6.00 -16.30
CA GLU A 35 26.85 5.08 -16.61
C GLU A 35 26.73 3.94 -15.60
N THR A 36 27.86 3.47 -15.07
CA THR A 36 27.93 2.44 -14.03
C THR A 36 28.39 3.07 -12.71
N VAL A 37 27.52 3.05 -11.71
CA VAL A 37 27.82 3.49 -10.34
C VAL A 37 27.92 2.24 -9.46
N SER A 38 29.02 2.15 -8.69
CA SER A 38 29.20 1.01 -7.77
C SER A 38 28.07 0.95 -6.72
N PRO A 39 27.50 -0.21 -6.42
CA PRO A 39 26.59 -0.37 -5.29
C PRO A 39 27.21 0.05 -3.94
N ALA A 40 28.54 0.09 -3.86
CA ALA A 40 29.30 0.55 -2.68
C ALA A 40 29.63 2.04 -2.70
N SER A 41 29.05 2.85 -3.59
CA SER A 41 29.25 4.29 -3.64
C SER A 41 28.51 5.01 -2.51
N VAL A 42 29.11 6.08 -2.01
CA VAL A 42 28.58 6.95 -0.96
C VAL A 42 28.61 8.39 -1.47
N PHE A 43 27.47 9.05 -1.41
CA PHE A 43 27.33 10.41 -1.91
C PHE A 43 27.43 11.42 -0.76
N VAL A 44 28.19 12.48 -0.98
CA VAL A 44 28.31 13.63 -0.06
C VAL A 44 27.98 14.91 -0.83
N LEU A 45 26.96 15.61 -0.39
CA LEU A 45 26.49 16.86 -0.97
C LEU A 45 26.93 18.03 -0.09
N SER A 46 27.80 18.87 -0.62
CA SER A 46 28.26 20.10 0.03
C SER A 46 27.77 21.33 -0.75
N LEU A 47 26.45 21.50 -0.74
CA LEU A 47 25.74 22.56 -1.43
C LEU A 47 24.98 23.40 -0.40
N ALA A 48 24.99 24.73 -0.53
CA ALA A 48 24.27 25.64 0.36
C ALA A 48 22.83 25.94 -0.11
N ASP A 49 22.58 25.84 -1.42
CA ASP A 49 21.27 26.13 -1.97
C ASP A 49 20.31 24.94 -1.79
N ARG A 50 19.23 25.18 -1.02
CA ARG A 50 18.21 24.18 -0.69
C ARG A 50 17.56 23.53 -1.90
N ASP A 51 17.26 24.32 -2.94
CA ASP A 51 16.55 23.80 -4.13
C ASP A 51 17.49 22.95 -4.99
N SER A 52 18.75 23.27 -5.06
CA SER A 52 19.78 22.48 -5.72
C SER A 52 20.01 21.16 -5.01
N VAL A 53 20.09 21.16 -3.67
CA VAL A 53 20.18 19.93 -2.86
C VAL A 53 18.93 19.06 -3.07
N PHE A 54 17.74 19.65 -3.04
CA PHE A 54 16.51 18.91 -3.24
C PHE A 54 16.46 18.21 -4.61
N ARG A 55 16.79 18.95 -5.68
CA ARG A 55 16.84 18.38 -7.05
C ARG A 55 17.85 17.23 -7.15
N LEU A 56 19.02 17.40 -6.58
CA LEU A 56 20.07 16.38 -6.63
C LEU A 56 19.69 15.13 -5.80
N LEU A 57 19.20 15.31 -4.58
CA LEU A 57 18.68 14.20 -3.75
C LEU A 57 17.57 13.47 -4.46
N HIS A 58 16.63 14.19 -5.06
CA HIS A 58 15.52 13.58 -5.79
C HIS A 58 16.01 12.77 -6.99
N ALA A 59 16.94 13.32 -7.79
CA ALA A 59 17.55 12.61 -8.92
C ALA A 59 18.30 11.34 -8.48
N LEU A 60 19.09 11.42 -7.40
CA LEU A 60 19.79 10.27 -6.83
C LEU A 60 18.80 9.18 -6.34
N ARG A 61 17.71 9.55 -5.66
CA ARG A 61 16.72 8.58 -5.15
C ARG A 61 15.87 7.97 -6.26
N GLN A 62 15.59 8.72 -7.32
CA GLN A 62 14.79 8.26 -8.45
C GLN A 62 15.51 7.20 -9.28
N ASP A 63 16.80 7.38 -9.53
CA ASP A 63 17.60 6.46 -10.34
C ASP A 63 17.81 5.11 -9.62
N PRO A 64 17.46 3.98 -10.24
CA PRO A 64 17.70 2.65 -9.68
C PRO A 64 19.17 2.39 -9.33
N ARG A 65 20.11 2.96 -10.09
CA ARG A 65 21.55 2.77 -9.90
C ARG A 65 22.08 3.43 -8.62
N THR A 66 21.43 4.51 -8.16
CA THR A 66 21.91 5.32 -7.03
C THR A 66 20.91 5.45 -5.88
N GLY A 67 19.66 5.04 -6.09
CA GLY A 67 18.55 5.31 -5.16
C GLY A 67 18.68 4.65 -3.79
N LEU A 68 19.42 3.54 -3.69
CA LEU A 68 19.63 2.82 -2.44
C LEU A 68 20.89 3.23 -1.68
N GLN A 69 21.87 3.83 -2.37
CA GLN A 69 23.16 4.21 -1.79
C GLN A 69 22.99 5.25 -0.67
N PRO A 70 23.91 5.26 0.31
CA PRO A 70 23.92 6.28 1.35
C PRO A 70 24.24 7.65 0.76
N VAL A 71 23.46 8.65 1.17
CA VAL A 71 23.60 10.05 0.75
C VAL A 71 23.61 10.95 1.97
N PHE A 72 24.66 11.72 2.15
CA PHE A 72 24.83 12.67 3.26
C PHE A 72 24.89 14.11 2.78
N THR A 73 24.50 15.04 3.64
CA THR A 73 24.62 16.48 3.40
C THR A 73 25.54 17.12 4.44
N THR A 74 26.28 18.16 4.08
CA THR A 74 27.09 18.92 5.02
C THR A 74 26.28 19.95 5.81
N GLU A 75 25.12 20.35 5.26
CA GLU A 75 24.18 21.28 5.86
C GLU A 75 22.82 20.63 6.09
N SER A 76 22.03 21.22 7.01
CA SER A 76 20.63 20.84 7.22
C SER A 76 19.73 21.86 6.55
N PHE A 77 18.76 21.38 5.78
CA PHE A 77 17.83 22.20 4.99
C PHE A 77 16.42 22.15 5.53
N GLY A 78 16.22 21.39 6.59
CA GLY A 78 14.91 21.17 7.17
C GLY A 78 14.01 20.29 6.30
N PHE A 79 12.79 20.18 6.75
CA PHE A 79 11.75 19.37 6.12
C PHE A 79 11.32 19.94 4.74
N PRO A 80 11.05 19.13 3.70
CA PRO A 80 11.21 17.66 3.61
C PRO A 80 12.58 17.21 3.09
N VAL A 81 13.53 18.11 2.82
CA VAL A 81 14.79 17.83 2.13
C VAL A 81 15.67 16.86 2.92
N ASP A 82 15.82 17.10 4.23
CA ASP A 82 16.66 16.27 5.10
C ASP A 82 16.19 14.80 5.15
N GLN A 83 14.91 14.55 4.85
CA GLN A 83 14.34 13.20 4.83
C GLN A 83 14.75 12.36 3.60
N LEU A 84 15.31 13.00 2.57
CA LEU A 84 15.82 12.30 1.39
C LEU A 84 17.27 11.83 1.57
N SER A 85 17.98 12.35 2.58
CA SER A 85 19.36 12.00 2.93
C SER A 85 19.42 10.99 4.07
N ASP A 86 20.60 10.41 4.28
CA ASP A 86 20.92 9.58 5.45
C ASP A 86 21.45 10.43 6.62
N GLY A 87 21.25 11.75 6.52
CA GLY A 87 21.50 12.76 7.53
C GLY A 87 22.68 13.67 7.23
N ARG A 88 22.86 14.65 8.12
CA ARG A 88 23.97 15.60 8.07
C ARG A 88 25.25 14.95 8.64
N ILE A 89 26.40 15.36 8.08
CA ILE A 89 27.73 14.99 8.53
C ILE A 89 28.58 16.26 8.77
N ASP A 90 29.49 16.18 9.72
CA ASP A 90 30.43 17.25 10.03
C ASP A 90 31.82 17.00 9.41
N SER A 91 32.09 15.77 8.97
CA SER A 91 33.37 15.42 8.33
C SER A 91 33.22 14.25 7.34
N PRO A 92 34.15 14.17 6.35
CA PRO A 92 34.23 13.04 5.43
C PRO A 92 34.43 11.68 6.11
N LEU A 93 35.17 11.64 7.21
CA LEU A 93 35.38 10.42 7.99
C LEU A 93 34.08 9.91 8.63
N GLU A 94 33.22 10.83 9.04
CA GLU A 94 31.89 10.48 9.56
C GLU A 94 31.01 9.86 8.46
N ALA A 95 31.01 10.40 7.24
CA ALA A 95 30.33 9.81 6.11
C ALA A 95 30.78 8.36 5.88
N TYR A 96 32.09 8.14 5.86
CA TYR A 96 32.66 6.80 5.70
C TYR A 96 32.20 5.84 6.80
N THR A 97 32.23 6.30 8.05
CA THR A 97 31.88 5.46 9.20
C THR A 97 30.40 5.10 9.23
N ARG A 98 29.54 6.09 8.98
CA ARG A 98 28.07 5.90 8.96
C ARG A 98 27.60 5.11 7.76
N ALA A 99 28.21 5.31 6.59
CA ALA A 99 27.86 4.60 5.36
C ALA A 99 28.19 3.10 5.42
N ARG A 100 29.21 2.70 6.20
CA ARG A 100 29.72 1.33 6.19
C ARG A 100 28.66 0.29 6.47
N ALA A 101 27.82 0.50 7.49
CA ALA A 101 26.76 -0.44 7.82
C ALA A 101 25.70 -0.56 6.70
N ILE A 102 25.41 0.57 6.02
CA ILE A 102 24.47 0.58 4.89
C ILE A 102 25.09 -0.17 3.69
N VAL A 103 26.35 0.15 3.34
CA VAL A 103 27.06 -0.46 2.22
C VAL A 103 27.25 -1.96 2.42
N ASP A 104 27.63 -2.39 3.62
CA ASP A 104 27.79 -3.82 3.96
C ASP A 104 26.46 -4.58 3.76
N ARG A 105 25.31 -3.95 4.02
CA ARG A 105 23.99 -4.53 3.77
C ARG A 105 23.57 -4.45 2.30
N LEU A 106 23.89 -3.36 1.60
CA LEU A 106 23.66 -3.28 0.16
C LEU A 106 24.42 -4.38 -0.60
N GLY A 107 25.64 -4.73 -0.17
CA GLY A 107 26.42 -5.85 -0.70
C GLY A 107 25.81 -7.24 -0.47
N GLN A 108 24.75 -7.36 0.32
CA GLN A 108 24.00 -8.60 0.53
C GLN A 108 22.73 -8.69 -0.31
N LEU A 109 22.39 -7.63 -1.05
CA LEU A 109 21.25 -7.62 -1.98
C LEU A 109 21.67 -8.25 -3.31
N ASP A 110 20.70 -8.83 -4.00
CA ASP A 110 20.89 -9.31 -5.37
C ASP A 110 21.06 -8.12 -6.34
N ASP A 111 21.91 -8.30 -7.36
CA ASP A 111 22.22 -7.25 -8.34
C ASP A 111 21.01 -6.77 -9.12
N SER A 112 19.95 -7.57 -9.24
CA SER A 112 18.69 -7.21 -9.92
C SER A 112 17.97 -6.01 -9.29
N VAL A 113 18.30 -5.66 -8.05
CA VAL A 113 17.72 -4.50 -7.34
C VAL A 113 18.29 -3.16 -7.85
N PHE A 114 19.49 -3.18 -8.45
CA PHE A 114 20.24 -1.99 -8.89
C PHE A 114 20.14 -1.70 -10.39
N VAL A 115 19.43 -2.53 -11.14
CA VAL A 115 19.36 -2.38 -12.60
C VAL A 115 18.14 -1.53 -13.02
N PRO A 116 18.23 -0.85 -14.17
CA PRO A 116 17.05 -0.21 -14.77
C PRO A 116 15.93 -1.24 -14.99
N GLY A 117 14.72 -0.91 -14.55
CA GLY A 117 13.57 -1.82 -14.58
C GLY A 117 13.43 -2.73 -13.36
N ALA A 118 14.29 -2.56 -12.34
CA ALA A 118 14.09 -3.20 -11.04
C ALA A 118 12.69 -2.90 -10.48
N SER A 119 12.08 -3.91 -9.87
CA SER A 119 10.73 -3.76 -9.27
C SER A 119 10.74 -2.69 -8.19
N ASP A 120 9.77 -1.77 -8.24
CA ASP A 120 9.54 -0.75 -7.20
C ASP A 120 9.49 -1.37 -5.80
N GLN A 121 8.83 -2.51 -5.67
CA GLN A 121 8.68 -3.21 -4.40
C GLN A 121 10.02 -3.73 -3.87
N LEU A 122 10.87 -4.30 -4.75
CA LEU A 122 12.23 -4.73 -4.37
C LEU A 122 13.10 -3.55 -3.96
N ARG A 123 12.97 -2.41 -4.65
CA ARG A 123 13.69 -1.18 -4.29
C ARG A 123 13.28 -0.68 -2.91
N ILE A 124 11.97 -0.70 -2.59
CA ILE A 124 11.47 -0.36 -1.24
C ILE A 124 12.06 -1.30 -0.19
N LEU A 125 11.98 -2.63 -0.42
CA LEU A 125 12.50 -3.63 0.51
C LEU A 125 14.02 -3.50 0.68
N GLY A 126 14.78 -3.28 -0.41
CA GLY A 126 16.23 -3.06 -0.37
C GLY A 126 16.62 -1.80 0.39
N TYR A 127 15.87 -0.71 0.24
CA TYR A 127 16.08 0.53 0.98
C TYR A 127 15.91 0.33 2.49
N LEU A 128 14.82 -0.32 2.90
CA LEU A 128 14.53 -0.62 4.30
C LEU A 128 15.53 -1.66 4.87
N TYR A 129 15.89 -2.68 4.10
CA TYR A 129 16.86 -3.69 4.52
C TYR A 129 18.24 -3.10 4.81
N SER A 130 18.69 -2.17 3.97
CA SER A 130 19.99 -1.52 4.15
C SER A 130 20.04 -0.57 5.36
N ARG A 131 18.90 -0.16 5.90
CA ARG A 131 18.74 0.78 7.02
C ARG A 131 17.91 0.17 8.15
N PRO A 132 18.48 -0.74 8.96
CA PRO A 132 17.72 -1.57 9.91
C PRO A 132 16.99 -0.78 11.01
N ASP A 133 17.51 0.38 11.36
CA ASP A 133 16.91 1.25 12.39
C ASP A 133 15.88 2.23 11.80
N LEU A 134 15.63 2.13 10.48
CA LEU A 134 14.67 2.99 9.81
C LEU A 134 13.25 2.44 9.95
N HIS A 135 12.45 3.11 10.75
CA HIS A 135 11.00 2.96 10.69
C HIS A 135 10.45 3.89 9.63
N LEU A 136 9.79 3.33 8.61
CA LEU A 136 9.18 4.12 7.54
C LEU A 136 7.94 4.83 8.08
N ALA A 137 8.15 5.95 8.74
CA ALA A 137 7.10 6.78 9.32
C ALA A 137 6.56 7.80 8.29
N PRO A 138 5.24 8.02 8.27
CA PRO A 138 4.65 9.06 7.43
C PRO A 138 4.98 10.44 7.99
N LEU A 139 5.24 11.38 7.11
CA LEU A 139 5.45 12.78 7.46
C LEU A 139 4.21 13.59 7.16
N ARG A 140 3.77 14.39 8.13
CA ARG A 140 2.63 15.29 7.94
C ARG A 140 3.04 16.44 7.02
N LEU A 141 2.38 16.53 5.88
CA LEU A 141 2.62 17.56 4.87
C LEU A 141 1.26 18.08 4.37
N TRP A 142 0.85 19.24 4.85
CA TRP A 142 -0.46 19.82 4.53
C TRP A 142 -0.67 20.10 3.03
N SER A 143 0.42 20.33 2.27
CA SER A 143 0.39 20.53 0.81
C SER A 143 0.27 19.23 0.01
N SER A 144 0.46 18.06 0.63
CA SER A 144 0.20 16.77 0.00
C SER A 144 -1.30 16.54 -0.12
N GLU A 145 -1.75 15.94 -1.21
CA GLU A 145 -3.17 15.61 -1.46
C GLU A 145 -3.81 14.76 -0.35
N GLY A 146 -3.01 13.95 0.35
CA GLY A 146 -3.43 13.08 1.46
C GLY A 146 -2.95 13.55 2.84
N PHE A 147 -2.43 14.78 3.00
CA PHE A 147 -1.84 15.33 4.23
C PHE A 147 -0.59 14.61 4.75
N TYR A 148 -0.20 13.51 4.14
CA TYR A 148 0.95 12.70 4.53
C TYR A 148 1.78 12.34 3.30
N SER A 149 3.09 12.21 3.54
CA SER A 149 4.10 11.89 2.54
C SER A 149 5.08 10.87 3.10
N TYR A 150 5.63 10.05 2.21
CA TYR A 150 6.81 9.21 2.45
C TYR A 150 7.92 9.67 1.50
N PRO A 151 8.62 10.77 1.80
CA PRO A 151 9.42 11.53 0.82
C PRO A 151 10.41 10.70 0.03
N VAL A 152 11.13 9.77 0.69
CA VAL A 152 12.09 8.91 0.01
C VAL A 152 11.40 8.00 -1.01
N LEU A 153 10.27 7.40 -0.64
CA LEU A 153 9.52 6.54 -1.56
C LEU A 153 8.89 7.33 -2.71
N GLU A 154 8.41 8.54 -2.43
CA GLU A 154 7.88 9.43 -3.46
C GLU A 154 8.97 9.88 -4.44
N ALA A 155 10.18 10.16 -3.95
CA ALA A 155 11.33 10.43 -4.80
C ALA A 155 11.73 9.21 -5.66
N MET A 156 11.65 8.00 -5.09
CA MET A 156 11.99 6.75 -5.79
C MET A 156 10.94 6.33 -6.82
N LEU A 157 9.65 6.56 -6.57
CA LEU A 157 8.53 6.00 -7.33
C LEU A 157 7.73 7.05 -8.11
N GLY A 158 7.79 8.31 -7.71
CA GLY A 158 7.17 9.44 -8.40
C GLY A 158 5.93 10.01 -7.71
N THR A 159 4.89 9.22 -7.41
CA THR A 159 3.63 9.77 -6.89
C THR A 159 3.18 9.17 -5.55
N PRO A 160 2.52 9.97 -4.67
CA PRO A 160 1.97 9.46 -3.41
C PRO A 160 0.99 8.30 -3.60
N GLN A 161 0.19 8.32 -4.67
CA GLN A 161 -0.78 7.26 -4.98
C GLN A 161 -0.08 5.94 -5.31
N LEU A 162 1.00 6.00 -6.07
CA LEU A 162 1.81 4.82 -6.41
C LEU A 162 2.49 4.26 -5.16
N VAL A 163 3.04 5.13 -4.30
CA VAL A 163 3.62 4.74 -3.01
C VAL A 163 2.59 4.01 -2.15
N ALA A 164 1.39 4.58 -1.99
CA ALA A 164 0.32 3.98 -1.20
C ALA A 164 -0.08 2.59 -1.73
N ALA A 165 -0.20 2.44 -3.05
CA ALA A 165 -0.53 1.17 -3.69
C ALA A 165 0.59 0.12 -3.47
N ARG A 166 1.87 0.50 -3.58
CA ARG A 166 3.01 -0.40 -3.35
C ARG A 166 3.12 -0.83 -1.90
N LEU A 167 2.93 0.10 -0.95
CA LEU A 167 2.94 -0.22 0.49
C LEU A 167 1.80 -1.17 0.87
N LEU A 168 0.60 -0.95 0.33
CA LEU A 168 -0.53 -1.85 0.54
C LEU A 168 -0.21 -3.26 0.02
N ALA A 169 0.26 -3.38 -1.21
CA ALA A 169 0.61 -4.66 -1.82
C ALA A 169 1.71 -5.41 -1.04
N LEU A 170 2.73 -4.70 -0.53
CA LEU A 170 3.76 -5.29 0.32
C LEU A 170 3.21 -5.78 1.66
N CYS A 171 2.25 -5.05 2.26
CA CYS A 171 1.58 -5.49 3.50
C CYS A 171 0.69 -6.71 3.27
N GLU A 172 -0.07 -6.75 2.18
CA GLU A 172 -0.92 -7.90 1.81
C GLU A 172 -0.08 -9.17 1.64
N ARG A 173 1.14 -9.02 1.11
CA ARG A 173 2.13 -10.09 0.96
C ARG A 173 2.90 -10.41 2.25
N LYS A 174 2.64 -9.71 3.33
CA LYS A 174 3.35 -9.85 4.62
C LYS A 174 4.86 -9.56 4.52
N LEU A 175 5.30 -8.84 3.50
CA LEU A 175 6.68 -8.40 3.34
C LEU A 175 6.98 -7.15 4.17
N LEU A 176 5.95 -6.31 4.40
CA LEU A 176 5.95 -5.22 5.37
C LEU A 176 4.91 -5.45 6.46
N GLY A 177 5.28 -5.12 7.68
CA GLY A 177 4.40 -5.01 8.84
C GLY A 177 3.96 -3.56 9.05
N ARG A 178 2.76 -3.37 9.62
CA ARG A 178 2.30 -2.08 10.12
C ARG A 178 2.63 -2.01 11.60
N SER A 179 3.69 -1.29 11.96
CA SER A 179 4.13 -1.19 13.37
C SER A 179 3.28 -0.19 14.17
N GLN A 180 2.76 0.87 13.52
CA GLN A 180 1.93 1.89 14.16
C GLN A 180 0.87 2.42 13.20
N LEU A 181 -0.36 2.61 13.70
CA LEU A 181 -1.39 3.42 13.04
C LEU A 181 -1.20 4.88 13.47
N ASN A 182 -0.84 5.76 12.53
CA ASN A 182 -0.57 7.16 12.80
C ASN A 182 -1.83 8.03 12.65
N ASP A 183 -2.66 7.74 11.62
CA ASP A 183 -3.88 8.52 11.35
C ASP A 183 -4.89 7.75 10.49
N ARG A 184 -6.12 8.31 10.42
CA ARG A 184 -7.17 7.92 9.48
C ARG A 184 -7.68 9.16 8.77
N VAL A 185 -7.29 9.34 7.53
CA VAL A 185 -7.65 10.48 6.70
C VAL A 185 -8.86 10.15 5.84
N ARG A 186 -9.82 11.06 5.77
CA ARG A 186 -10.98 10.93 4.90
C ARG A 186 -10.69 11.53 3.52
N HIS A 187 -11.00 10.79 2.48
CA HIS A 187 -10.75 11.18 1.09
C HIS A 187 -12.04 11.36 0.31
N CYS A 188 -12.03 12.27 -0.64
CA CYS A 188 -13.10 12.46 -1.61
C CYS A 188 -13.23 11.23 -2.52
N PRO A 189 -14.42 10.63 -2.64
CA PRO A 189 -14.60 9.45 -3.50
C PRO A 189 -14.47 9.75 -5.00
N ALA A 190 -14.56 11.03 -5.41
CA ALA A 190 -14.50 11.43 -6.81
C ALA A 190 -13.07 11.65 -7.34
N CYS A 191 -12.16 12.24 -6.52
CA CYS A 191 -10.82 12.61 -6.96
C CYS A 191 -9.70 12.14 -6.01
N ASP A 192 -10.06 11.46 -4.93
CA ASP A 192 -9.16 10.95 -3.91
C ASP A 192 -8.37 12.01 -3.12
N GLY A 193 -8.68 13.30 -3.26
CA GLY A 193 -8.08 14.37 -2.46
C GLY A 193 -8.62 14.38 -1.03
N ALA A 194 -7.78 14.74 -0.05
CA ALA A 194 -8.16 14.81 1.36
C ALA A 194 -8.48 16.23 1.84
N HIS A 195 -8.22 17.26 1.04
CA HIS A 195 -8.56 18.63 1.40
C HIS A 195 -10.07 18.85 1.33
N LEU A 196 -10.71 18.63 2.46
CA LEU A 196 -12.17 18.68 2.60
C LEU A 196 -12.55 19.85 3.52
N ASN A 197 -13.52 20.66 3.08
CA ASN A 197 -14.17 21.66 3.89
C ASN A 197 -15.57 21.16 4.27
N PHE A 198 -15.81 20.91 5.56
CA PHE A 198 -17.12 20.55 6.04
C PHE A 198 -17.98 21.82 6.14
N VAL A 199 -19.12 21.78 5.49
CA VAL A 199 -20.04 22.91 5.37
C VAL A 199 -21.41 22.52 5.87
N ASP A 200 -22.00 23.43 6.63
CA ASP A 200 -23.37 23.33 7.12
C ASP A 200 -24.31 23.96 6.09
N LEU A 201 -25.31 23.21 5.66
CA LEU A 201 -26.25 23.61 4.63
C LEU A 201 -27.68 23.63 5.19
N CYS A 202 -28.49 24.53 4.65
CA CYS A 202 -29.93 24.51 4.90
C CYS A 202 -30.54 23.19 4.34
N PRO A 203 -31.23 22.38 5.14
CA PRO A 203 -31.80 21.11 4.68
C PRO A 203 -32.90 21.29 3.62
N ASN A 204 -33.51 22.50 3.50
CA ASN A 204 -34.55 22.78 2.52
C ASN A 204 -33.99 23.24 1.16
N CYS A 205 -33.08 24.24 1.15
CA CYS A 205 -32.58 24.83 -0.11
C CYS A 205 -31.09 24.63 -0.36
N ARG A 206 -30.37 23.98 0.57
CA ARG A 206 -28.93 23.70 0.54
C ARG A 206 -28.04 24.95 0.44
N HIS A 207 -28.57 26.11 0.81
CA HIS A 207 -27.79 27.33 0.85
C HIS A 207 -26.88 27.35 2.08
N LEU A 208 -25.69 27.96 1.96
CA LEU A 208 -24.68 28.08 3.02
C LEU A 208 -25.02 29.18 4.02
N ASP A 209 -25.79 30.19 3.62
CA ASP A 209 -26.12 31.34 4.44
C ASP A 209 -27.19 30.97 5.47
N ILE A 210 -26.74 30.32 6.52
CA ILE A 210 -27.50 29.93 7.68
C ILE A 210 -26.92 30.63 8.91
N VAL A 211 -27.80 31.07 9.78
CA VAL A 211 -27.44 31.76 11.02
C VAL A 211 -28.02 31.04 12.22
N GLN A 212 -27.21 30.82 13.23
CA GLN A 212 -27.65 30.35 14.53
C GLN A 212 -28.24 31.51 15.27
N GLN A 213 -29.46 31.37 15.77
CA GLN A 213 -30.15 32.41 16.50
C GLN A 213 -30.96 31.83 17.67
N PRO A 214 -31.13 32.60 18.73
CA PRO A 214 -31.95 32.18 19.87
C PRO A 214 -33.44 32.14 19.47
N PHE A 215 -34.12 31.09 19.90
CA PHE A 215 -35.55 30.93 19.74
C PHE A 215 -36.20 31.05 21.13
N LEU A 216 -37.45 31.53 21.15
CA LEU A 216 -38.29 31.49 22.32
C LEU A 216 -39.47 30.55 22.08
N HIS A 217 -39.84 29.82 23.14
CA HIS A 217 -40.99 28.96 23.17
C HIS A 217 -41.99 29.55 24.21
N CYS A 218 -43.13 29.98 23.73
CA CYS A 218 -44.20 30.52 24.58
C CYS A 218 -45.00 29.38 25.20
N PHE A 219 -45.01 29.28 26.53
CA PHE A 219 -45.76 28.22 27.22
C PHE A 219 -47.29 28.41 27.17
N THR A 220 -47.75 29.62 26.91
CA THR A 220 -49.21 29.87 26.80
C THR A 220 -49.84 29.25 25.57
N CYS A 221 -49.14 29.21 24.43
CA CYS A 221 -49.73 28.75 23.17
C CYS A 221 -48.83 27.78 22.39
N GLY A 222 -47.66 27.42 22.92
CA GLY A 222 -46.70 26.52 22.28
C GLY A 222 -45.97 27.11 21.06
N ALA A 223 -46.11 28.42 20.78
CA ALA A 223 -45.42 29.03 19.64
C ALA A 223 -43.90 29.05 19.86
N VAL A 224 -43.15 28.56 18.89
CA VAL A 224 -41.69 28.61 18.83
C VAL A 224 -41.28 29.43 17.62
N ALA A 225 -40.49 30.49 17.85
CA ALA A 225 -40.00 31.36 16.80
C ALA A 225 -38.69 32.07 17.24
N PRO A 226 -37.94 32.69 16.31
CA PRO A 226 -36.79 33.51 16.65
C PRO A 226 -37.11 34.57 17.68
N GLU A 227 -36.19 34.81 18.63
CA GLU A 227 -36.37 35.80 19.71
C GLU A 227 -36.74 37.19 19.19
N GLU A 228 -36.19 37.59 18.05
CA GLU A 228 -36.49 38.86 17.39
C GLU A 228 -37.98 39.08 17.10
N ARG A 229 -38.75 38.01 16.85
CA ARG A 229 -40.20 38.08 16.61
C ARG A 229 -40.99 38.25 17.86
N PHE A 230 -40.39 38.03 19.04
CA PHE A 230 -41.00 38.24 20.34
C PHE A 230 -40.68 39.61 20.91
N VAL A 231 -39.68 40.33 20.34
CA VAL A 231 -39.31 41.67 20.84
C VAL A 231 -40.33 42.70 20.39
N ASP A 232 -40.92 43.42 21.38
CA ASP A 232 -41.83 44.53 21.17
C ASP A 232 -41.27 45.78 21.91
N GLN A 233 -41.83 46.94 21.69
CA GLN A 233 -41.41 48.22 22.32
C GLN A 233 -41.39 48.16 23.85
N ASP A 234 -42.21 47.30 24.45
CA ASP A 234 -42.38 47.16 25.90
C ASP A 234 -41.76 45.86 26.46
N GLY A 235 -40.93 45.14 25.70
CA GLY A 235 -40.30 43.87 26.10
C GLY A 235 -40.72 42.69 25.25
N LEU A 236 -40.74 41.46 25.84
CA LEU A 236 -41.06 40.24 25.08
C LEU A 236 -42.58 40.00 25.05
N ARG A 237 -43.12 39.83 23.83
CA ARG A 237 -44.52 39.50 23.56
C ARG A 237 -44.64 38.38 22.52
N CYS A 238 -45.44 37.38 22.81
CA CYS A 238 -45.65 36.30 21.85
C CYS A 238 -46.33 36.78 20.59
N PRO A 239 -45.75 36.54 19.37
CA PRO A 239 -46.33 37.00 18.10
C PRO A 239 -47.66 36.27 17.78
N ASN A 240 -47.90 35.08 18.32
CA ASN A 240 -49.09 34.28 18.06
C ASN A 240 -50.25 34.63 19.02
N CYS A 241 -50.07 34.47 20.33
CA CYS A 241 -51.14 34.69 21.31
C CYS A 241 -51.10 36.05 21.99
N ARG A 242 -50.10 36.91 21.68
CA ARG A 242 -49.89 38.25 22.24
C ARG A 242 -49.66 38.30 23.75
N ALA A 243 -49.50 37.16 24.41
CA ALA A 243 -49.14 37.09 25.83
C ALA A 243 -47.80 37.81 26.07
N ARG A 244 -47.73 38.59 27.16
CA ARG A 244 -46.50 39.24 27.63
C ARG A 244 -45.65 38.22 28.35
N LEU A 245 -44.38 38.04 27.91
CA LEU A 245 -43.45 37.08 28.46
C LEU A 245 -42.48 37.78 29.40
N ARG A 246 -42.51 37.46 30.69
CA ARG A 246 -41.74 38.15 31.72
C ARG A 246 -40.72 37.24 32.38
N HIS A 247 -41.06 35.99 32.58
CA HIS A 247 -40.28 35.07 33.40
C HIS A 247 -39.89 33.83 32.59
N ILE A 248 -38.59 33.64 32.40
CA ILE A 248 -38.04 32.40 31.83
C ILE A 248 -38.35 31.21 32.75
N GLY A 249 -38.76 30.10 32.20
CA GLY A 249 -39.18 28.91 32.96
C GLY A 249 -40.65 28.91 33.41
N THR A 250 -41.38 30.07 33.27
CA THR A 250 -42.81 30.18 33.63
C THR A 250 -43.66 30.62 32.44
N ASP A 251 -43.25 31.67 31.76
CA ASP A 251 -43.99 32.24 30.61
C ASP A 251 -43.40 31.70 29.29
N TYR A 252 -42.10 31.46 29.28
CA TYR A 252 -41.34 30.98 28.13
C TYR A 252 -40.07 30.28 28.58
N ASP A 253 -39.48 29.48 27.64
CA ASP A 253 -38.11 29.04 27.73
C ASP A 253 -37.34 29.42 26.44
N ARG A 254 -36.03 29.21 26.51
CA ARG A 254 -35.14 29.26 25.35
C ARG A 254 -34.79 27.82 24.99
N PRO A 255 -35.58 27.17 24.10
CA PRO A 255 -35.17 25.89 23.58
C PRO A 255 -33.82 26.02 22.88
N LEU A 256 -33.14 24.89 22.66
CA LEU A 256 -31.85 24.82 22.00
C LEU A 256 -31.79 25.77 20.81
N GLU A 257 -30.66 26.44 20.64
CA GLU A 257 -30.38 27.34 19.54
C GLU A 257 -30.74 26.66 18.21
N ASN A 258 -31.59 27.29 17.42
CA ASN A 258 -32.00 26.82 16.10
C ASN A 258 -31.32 27.65 15.02
N PHE A 259 -31.28 27.08 13.84
CA PHE A 259 -30.76 27.75 12.66
C PHE A 259 -31.91 28.37 11.85
N ALA A 260 -31.61 29.48 11.18
CA ALA A 260 -32.46 30.06 10.16
C ALA A 260 -31.67 30.24 8.86
N CYS A 261 -32.28 29.96 7.76
CA CYS A 261 -31.69 30.19 6.45
C CYS A 261 -32.06 31.57 5.93
N ASN A 262 -31.09 32.44 5.68
CA ASN A 262 -31.31 33.76 5.12
C ASN A 262 -31.82 33.76 3.68
N SER A 263 -31.57 32.67 2.93
CA SER A 263 -32.00 32.53 1.55
C SER A 263 -33.46 32.13 1.41
N CYS A 264 -33.96 31.15 2.19
CA CYS A 264 -35.32 30.63 2.02
C CYS A 264 -36.23 30.82 3.25
N GLY A 265 -35.71 31.37 4.34
CA GLY A 265 -36.45 31.60 5.58
C GLY A 265 -36.77 30.32 6.38
N HIS A 266 -36.31 29.17 5.95
CA HIS A 266 -36.52 27.88 6.66
C HIS A 266 -35.78 27.88 7.99
N THR A 267 -36.45 27.45 9.07
CA THR A 267 -35.88 27.28 10.40
C THR A 267 -35.77 25.81 10.72
N PHE A 268 -34.64 25.39 11.31
CA PHE A 268 -34.33 24.00 11.58
C PHE A 268 -33.40 23.87 12.80
N VAL A 269 -33.34 22.67 13.37
CA VAL A 269 -32.53 22.36 14.57
C VAL A 269 -31.12 21.94 14.15
N GLU A 270 -30.99 21.12 13.08
CA GLU A 270 -29.72 20.56 12.64
C GLU A 270 -29.50 20.89 11.15
N PRO A 271 -28.33 21.45 10.81
CA PRO A 271 -27.97 21.66 9.41
C PRO A 271 -27.59 20.32 8.73
N GLU A 272 -27.72 20.29 7.42
CA GLU A 272 -27.19 19.19 6.60
C GLU A 272 -25.69 19.39 6.42
N VAL A 273 -24.87 18.56 7.09
CA VAL A 273 -23.42 18.63 6.97
C VAL A 273 -22.97 17.93 5.68
N GLN A 274 -22.21 18.64 4.85
CA GLN A 274 -21.58 18.10 3.63
C GLN A 274 -20.08 18.39 3.63
N ALA A 275 -19.28 17.46 3.11
CA ALA A 275 -17.87 17.68 2.83
C ALA A 275 -17.70 18.20 1.38
N ARG A 276 -17.23 19.44 1.26
CA ARG A 276 -16.84 20.01 -0.04
C ARG A 276 -15.38 19.71 -0.29
N CYS A 277 -15.08 18.99 -1.37
CA CYS A 277 -13.72 18.78 -1.80
C CYS A 277 -13.13 20.05 -2.38
N MET A 278 -11.99 20.50 -1.87
CA MET A 278 -11.33 21.73 -2.33
C MET A 278 -10.62 21.55 -3.67
N HIS A 279 -10.43 20.30 -4.12
CA HIS A 279 -9.80 19.99 -5.40
C HIS A 279 -10.82 19.89 -6.55
N CYS A 280 -11.90 19.11 -6.39
CA CYS A 280 -12.89 18.88 -7.46
C CYS A 280 -14.27 19.51 -7.20
N SER A 281 -14.42 20.24 -6.09
CA SER A 281 -15.66 20.93 -5.66
C SER A 281 -16.87 20.02 -5.41
N THR A 282 -16.72 18.70 -5.48
CA THR A 282 -17.81 17.75 -5.21
C THR A 282 -18.24 17.85 -3.75
N LEU A 283 -19.55 17.89 -3.52
CA LEU A 283 -20.17 17.78 -2.20
C LEU A 283 -20.47 16.30 -1.92
N THR A 284 -20.03 15.82 -0.78
CA THR A 284 -20.19 14.41 -0.37
C THR A 284 -20.65 14.35 1.09
N PRO A 285 -21.68 13.56 1.41
CA PRO A 285 -22.05 13.30 2.79
C PRO A 285 -20.86 12.68 3.56
N PRO A 286 -20.65 13.04 4.84
CA PRO A 286 -19.50 12.58 5.63
C PRO A 286 -19.35 11.05 5.73
N ASP A 287 -20.46 10.31 5.70
CA ASP A 287 -20.53 8.86 5.75
C ASP A 287 -20.10 8.17 4.44
N ARG A 288 -20.11 8.91 3.32
CA ARG A 288 -19.68 8.44 2.00
C ARG A 288 -18.22 8.77 1.67
N LEU A 289 -17.53 9.47 2.54
CA LEU A 289 -16.08 9.71 2.38
C LEU A 289 -15.30 8.41 2.56
N THR A 290 -14.23 8.24 1.78
CA THR A 290 -13.38 7.05 1.85
C THR A 290 -12.32 7.20 2.93
N PRO A 291 -12.37 6.42 4.04
CA PRO A 291 -11.31 6.47 5.05
C PRO A 291 -10.07 5.72 4.57
N ARG A 292 -8.90 6.36 4.66
CA ARG A 292 -7.60 5.74 4.43
C ARG A 292 -6.76 5.75 5.70
N THR A 293 -6.09 4.64 5.97
CA THR A 293 -5.18 4.52 7.11
C THR A 293 -3.78 4.97 6.71
N VAL A 294 -3.13 5.72 7.59
CA VAL A 294 -1.75 6.17 7.49
C VAL A 294 -0.95 5.46 8.58
N CYS A 295 0.05 4.70 8.20
CA CYS A 295 0.78 3.82 9.11
C CYS A 295 2.30 4.06 9.04
N THR A 296 3.00 3.70 10.11
CA THR A 296 4.43 3.45 10.09
C THR A 296 4.64 1.98 9.69
N TYR A 297 5.61 1.73 8.83
CA TYR A 297 5.90 0.40 8.30
C TYR A 297 7.29 -0.06 8.73
N GLU A 298 7.43 -1.37 8.88
CA GLU A 298 8.68 -2.05 9.19
C GLU A 298 8.86 -3.30 8.32
N LEU A 299 10.09 -3.70 8.11
CA LEU A 299 10.41 -4.89 7.33
C LEU A 299 10.15 -6.14 8.16
N THR A 300 9.46 -7.13 7.58
CA THR A 300 9.28 -8.45 8.21
C THR A 300 10.42 -9.40 7.86
N ASP A 301 10.52 -10.56 8.52
CA ASP A 301 11.50 -11.59 8.17
C ASP A 301 11.35 -12.06 6.71
N LEU A 302 10.13 -12.16 6.20
CA LEU A 302 9.86 -12.46 4.80
C LEU A 302 10.33 -11.34 3.88
N GLY A 303 10.14 -10.09 4.29
CA GLY A 303 10.65 -8.91 3.57
C GLY A 303 12.17 -8.87 3.53
N VAL A 304 12.85 -9.25 4.62
CA VAL A 304 14.31 -9.41 4.68
C VAL A 304 14.80 -10.46 3.67
N GLN A 305 14.14 -11.61 3.62
CA GLN A 305 14.48 -12.67 2.66
C GLN A 305 14.28 -12.20 1.22
N ALA A 306 13.14 -11.57 0.91
CA ALA A 306 12.83 -11.03 -0.41
C ALA A 306 13.84 -9.96 -0.85
N ALA A 307 14.25 -9.06 0.05
CA ALA A 307 15.26 -8.05 -0.25
C ALA A 307 16.62 -8.67 -0.62
N ARG A 308 17.04 -9.71 0.09
CA ARG A 308 18.34 -10.37 -0.12
C ARG A 308 18.38 -11.26 -1.35
N SER A 309 17.29 -11.96 -1.64
CA SER A 309 17.26 -12.89 -2.78
C SER A 309 17.05 -12.19 -4.13
N GLY A 310 16.70 -10.89 -4.12
CA GLY A 310 16.38 -10.15 -5.35
C GLY A 310 15.14 -10.69 -6.05
N THR A 311 14.61 -11.75 -5.49
CA THR A 311 13.39 -12.38 -5.92
C THR A 311 12.35 -12.02 -4.87
N MET A 312 11.38 -11.23 -5.26
CA MET A 312 10.07 -11.38 -4.65
C MET A 312 9.58 -12.75 -5.14
N GLU A 313 10.32 -13.76 -4.75
CA GLU A 313 10.07 -15.15 -5.12
C GLU A 313 8.76 -15.68 -4.58
N ASP A 314 7.85 -14.77 -4.39
CA ASP A 314 6.51 -15.23 -4.33
C ASP A 314 5.59 -14.48 -5.29
N VAL A 315 6.03 -14.37 -6.57
CA VAL A 315 5.09 -14.41 -7.70
C VAL A 315 4.12 -15.58 -7.47
N PHE A 316 4.59 -16.66 -6.86
CA PHE A 316 3.81 -17.83 -6.49
C PHE A 316 3.15 -17.74 -5.09
N ALA A 317 3.56 -16.84 -4.18
CA ALA A 317 2.87 -16.64 -2.90
C ALA A 317 1.47 -16.05 -3.07
N LEU A 318 1.18 -15.45 -4.21
CA LEU A 318 -0.19 -15.10 -4.57
C LEU A 318 -1.08 -16.35 -4.64
N LEU A 319 -0.54 -17.50 -5.00
CA LEU A 319 -1.23 -18.78 -4.94
C LEU A 319 -1.42 -19.27 -3.49
N ASP A 320 -0.57 -18.87 -2.56
CA ASP A 320 -0.74 -19.19 -1.13
C ASP A 320 -1.94 -18.49 -0.50
N THR A 321 -2.56 -17.54 -1.21
CA THR A 321 -3.86 -16.95 -0.83
C THR A 321 -5.07 -17.83 -1.14
N VAL A 322 -4.87 -18.97 -1.83
CA VAL A 322 -5.92 -19.90 -2.25
C VAL A 322 -6.04 -21.04 -1.22
N ASN A 323 -6.60 -20.76 -0.03
CA ASN A 323 -6.79 -21.73 1.06
C ASN A 323 -5.52 -22.56 1.37
N SER A 324 -4.35 -21.89 1.42
CA SER A 324 -3.04 -22.54 1.52
C SER A 324 -2.76 -23.07 2.93
N VAL A 325 -2.16 -24.24 2.96
CA VAL A 325 -1.63 -24.88 4.17
C VAL A 325 -0.17 -25.25 3.97
N SER A 326 0.57 -25.44 5.07
CA SER A 326 1.97 -25.86 4.96
C SER A 326 2.10 -27.21 4.24
N PRO A 327 3.18 -27.45 3.48
CA PRO A 327 3.40 -28.72 2.78
C PRO A 327 3.34 -29.93 3.69
N SER A 328 3.85 -29.82 4.92
CA SER A 328 3.80 -30.92 5.92
C SER A 328 2.37 -31.23 6.36
N TYR A 329 1.53 -30.18 6.58
CA TYR A 329 0.12 -30.36 6.91
C TYR A 329 -0.64 -30.99 5.74
N PHE A 330 -0.42 -30.52 4.53
CA PHE A 330 -1.02 -31.06 3.32
C PHE A 330 -0.70 -32.55 3.15
N LEU A 331 0.58 -32.93 3.27
CA LEU A 331 1.02 -34.34 3.21
C LEU A 331 0.36 -35.21 4.27
N ASN A 332 0.26 -34.72 5.51
CA ASN A 332 -0.40 -35.45 6.59
C ASN A 332 -1.89 -35.68 6.28
N LEU A 333 -2.56 -34.67 5.74
CA LEU A 333 -3.97 -34.77 5.34
C LEU A 333 -4.15 -35.72 4.15
N VAL A 334 -3.28 -35.67 3.14
CA VAL A 334 -3.29 -36.62 2.01
C VAL A 334 -3.09 -38.06 2.50
N ASN A 335 -2.12 -38.30 3.40
CA ASN A 335 -1.91 -39.62 3.98
C ASN A 335 -3.18 -40.14 4.72
N TRP A 336 -3.82 -39.26 5.49
CA TRP A 336 -5.05 -39.58 6.18
C TRP A 336 -6.20 -39.93 5.22
N LEU A 337 -6.38 -39.14 4.17
CA LEU A 337 -7.39 -39.37 3.13
C LEU A 337 -7.13 -40.66 2.34
N LEU A 338 -5.85 -40.95 2.02
CA LEU A 338 -5.48 -42.24 1.40
C LEU A 338 -5.83 -43.43 2.29
N ALA A 339 -5.53 -43.33 3.59
CA ALA A 339 -5.89 -44.37 4.57
C ALA A 339 -7.42 -44.54 4.69
N LEU A 340 -8.15 -43.41 4.69
CA LEU A 340 -9.61 -43.40 4.73
C LEU A 340 -10.22 -44.06 3.49
N ALA A 341 -9.74 -43.68 2.29
CA ALA A 341 -10.22 -44.24 1.02
C ALA A 341 -9.91 -45.75 0.85
N ARG A 342 -8.78 -46.23 1.42
CA ARG A 342 -8.47 -47.67 1.48
C ARG A 342 -9.46 -48.43 2.33
N ARG A 343 -9.91 -47.83 3.43
CA ARG A 343 -10.85 -48.46 4.37
C ARG A 343 -12.31 -48.35 3.92
N HIS A 344 -12.65 -47.23 3.30
CA HIS A 344 -14.01 -46.88 2.87
C HIS A 344 -13.99 -46.50 1.38
N GLN A 345 -14.35 -47.46 0.54
CA GLN A 345 -14.30 -47.30 -0.93
C GLN A 345 -15.29 -46.25 -1.49
N GLU A 346 -16.23 -45.78 -0.73
CA GLU A 346 -17.12 -44.67 -1.05
C GLU A 346 -16.45 -43.29 -0.83
N GLU A 347 -15.36 -43.23 -0.08
CA GLU A 347 -14.64 -41.99 0.14
C GLU A 347 -13.87 -41.56 -1.12
N ARG A 348 -14.17 -40.34 -1.56
CA ARG A 348 -13.58 -39.77 -2.77
C ARG A 348 -12.89 -38.45 -2.48
N PHE A 349 -11.74 -38.26 -3.05
CA PHE A 349 -11.07 -36.96 -3.11
C PHE A 349 -10.21 -36.86 -4.37
N THR A 350 -9.98 -35.65 -4.83
CA THR A 350 -9.14 -35.36 -6.00
C THR A 350 -8.00 -34.49 -5.60
N ILE A 351 -6.82 -34.75 -6.16
CA ILE A 351 -5.66 -33.85 -6.13
C ILE A 351 -5.41 -33.36 -7.56
N ILE A 352 -5.26 -32.04 -7.74
CA ILE A 352 -4.87 -31.44 -9.00
C ILE A 352 -3.52 -30.76 -8.79
N GLY A 353 -2.52 -31.14 -9.58
CA GLY A 353 -1.24 -30.46 -9.63
C GLY A 353 -1.19 -29.51 -10.81
N LEU A 354 -0.64 -28.30 -10.62
CA LEU A 354 -0.37 -27.31 -11.66
C LEU A 354 1.12 -26.99 -11.64
N ARG A 355 1.80 -27.18 -12.78
CA ARG A 355 3.19 -26.76 -12.97
C ARG A 355 3.22 -25.53 -13.89
N LEU A 356 3.71 -24.41 -13.40
CA LEU A 356 3.90 -23.20 -14.19
C LEU A 356 5.21 -23.30 -14.99
N GLN A 357 5.14 -23.11 -16.31
CA GLN A 357 6.28 -23.42 -17.20
C GLN A 357 7.07 -22.20 -17.66
N ASN A 358 6.40 -21.16 -18.15
CA ASN A 358 7.02 -20.09 -18.90
C ASN A 358 7.36 -18.82 -18.09
N MET A 359 7.38 -18.90 -16.77
CA MET A 359 7.50 -17.74 -15.87
C MET A 359 8.81 -16.95 -16.07
N VAL A 360 9.94 -17.64 -16.30
CA VAL A 360 11.23 -16.99 -16.55
C VAL A 360 11.19 -16.24 -17.88
N ALA A 361 10.72 -16.88 -18.94
CA ALA A 361 10.63 -16.27 -20.27
C ALA A 361 9.64 -15.08 -20.29
N LEU A 362 8.53 -15.17 -19.56
CA LEU A 362 7.59 -14.06 -19.41
C LEU A 362 8.23 -12.87 -18.68
N ARG A 363 8.97 -13.13 -17.58
CA ARG A 363 9.67 -12.09 -16.83
C ARG A 363 10.73 -11.40 -17.65
N ASP A 364 11.51 -12.15 -18.42
CA ASP A 364 12.57 -11.62 -19.29
C ASP A 364 11.99 -10.77 -20.43
N ARG A 365 10.79 -11.13 -20.94
CA ARG A 365 10.14 -10.43 -22.05
C ARG A 365 9.31 -9.22 -21.62
N LEU A 366 8.52 -9.35 -20.56
CA LEU A 366 7.52 -8.34 -20.14
C LEU A 366 7.97 -7.52 -18.94
N GLY A 367 9.04 -7.94 -18.27
CA GLY A 367 9.46 -7.39 -16.98
C GLY A 367 8.68 -7.98 -15.80
N PRO A 368 9.12 -7.70 -14.55
CA PRO A 368 8.58 -8.33 -13.36
C PRO A 368 7.15 -7.91 -13.04
N GLN A 369 6.77 -6.64 -13.29
CA GLN A 369 5.47 -6.11 -12.87
C GLN A 369 4.28 -6.70 -13.65
N PRO A 370 4.28 -6.77 -14.98
CA PRO A 370 3.21 -7.43 -15.72
C PRO A 370 3.03 -8.90 -15.32
N VAL A 371 4.13 -9.62 -15.05
CA VAL A 371 4.07 -11.01 -14.60
C VAL A 371 3.41 -11.13 -13.22
N LEU A 372 3.68 -10.20 -12.31
CA LEU A 372 3.01 -10.12 -11.02
C LEU A 372 1.50 -9.88 -11.16
N ASP A 373 1.12 -8.93 -12.01
CA ASP A 373 -0.29 -8.61 -12.26
C ASP A 373 -1.03 -9.81 -12.88
N MET A 374 -0.36 -10.57 -13.77
CA MET A 374 -0.89 -11.82 -14.34
C MET A 374 -1.06 -12.92 -13.30
N MET A 375 -0.10 -13.08 -12.39
CA MET A 375 -0.19 -14.06 -11.31
C MET A 375 -1.26 -13.71 -10.29
N ASP A 376 -1.44 -12.42 -9.98
CA ASP A 376 -2.52 -11.97 -9.10
C ASP A 376 -3.90 -12.27 -9.71
N ALA A 377 -4.05 -12.01 -11.01
CA ALA A 377 -5.25 -12.36 -11.76
C ALA A 377 -5.50 -13.87 -11.77
N LEU A 378 -4.47 -14.70 -11.94
CA LEU A 378 -4.56 -16.16 -11.87
C LEU A 378 -4.99 -16.62 -10.47
N ALA A 379 -4.35 -16.12 -9.41
CA ALA A 379 -4.68 -16.45 -8.03
C ALA A 379 -6.11 -16.05 -7.66
N ALA A 380 -6.56 -14.87 -8.08
CA ALA A 380 -7.93 -14.40 -7.86
C ALA A 380 -8.97 -15.33 -8.51
N ARG A 381 -8.68 -15.81 -9.71
CA ARG A 381 -9.55 -16.73 -10.44
C ARG A 381 -9.56 -18.12 -9.83
N LEU A 382 -8.39 -18.65 -9.43
CA LEU A 382 -8.30 -19.92 -8.70
C LEU A 382 -9.08 -19.86 -7.40
N ARG A 383 -9.00 -18.75 -6.63
CA ARG A 383 -9.81 -18.53 -5.43
C ARG A 383 -11.33 -18.60 -5.70
N ALA A 384 -11.76 -18.07 -6.83
CA ALA A 384 -13.17 -18.13 -7.20
C ALA A 384 -13.65 -19.53 -7.61
N LEU A 385 -12.74 -20.44 -7.94
CA LEU A 385 -13.05 -21.82 -8.35
C LEU A 385 -13.06 -22.81 -7.17
N VAL A 386 -12.31 -22.54 -6.10
CA VAL A 386 -12.18 -23.45 -4.95
C VAL A 386 -13.21 -23.14 -3.86
N ARG A 387 -13.64 -24.18 -3.15
CA ARG A 387 -14.55 -24.07 -2.00
C ARG A 387 -13.77 -23.79 -0.72
N SER A 388 -14.45 -23.35 0.33
CA SER A 388 -13.83 -23.15 1.65
C SER A 388 -13.25 -24.43 2.28
N THR A 389 -13.69 -25.62 1.81
CA THR A 389 -13.20 -26.93 2.23
C THR A 389 -12.00 -27.42 1.44
N ASP A 390 -11.74 -26.83 0.28
CA ASP A 390 -10.64 -27.21 -0.58
C ASP A 390 -9.35 -26.58 -0.04
N LEU A 391 -8.25 -27.30 -0.15
CA LEU A 391 -6.97 -26.86 0.38
C LEU A 391 -5.92 -26.81 -0.72
N SER A 392 -4.96 -25.93 -0.57
CA SER A 392 -3.83 -25.87 -1.48
C SER A 392 -2.49 -25.89 -0.74
N THR A 393 -1.44 -26.23 -1.46
CA THR A 393 -0.06 -26.10 -1.00
C THR A 393 0.89 -25.96 -2.20
N ARG A 394 2.09 -25.46 -1.94
CA ARG A 394 3.18 -25.46 -2.91
C ARG A 394 4.31 -26.38 -2.48
N THR A 395 4.83 -27.15 -3.44
CA THR A 395 6.08 -27.92 -3.27
C THR A 395 7.10 -27.42 -4.29
N GLY A 396 8.02 -26.54 -3.85
CA GLY A 396 8.96 -25.86 -4.76
C GLY A 396 8.37 -24.59 -5.41
N GLN A 397 9.13 -23.99 -6.35
CA GLN A 397 8.81 -22.68 -6.93
C GLN A 397 7.70 -22.73 -7.99
N GLN A 398 7.56 -23.82 -8.71
CA GLN A 398 6.68 -23.90 -9.89
C GLN A 398 5.50 -24.84 -9.70
N MET A 399 5.44 -25.61 -8.61
CA MET A 399 4.46 -26.65 -8.41
C MET A 399 3.42 -26.25 -7.36
N PHE A 400 2.17 -26.20 -7.77
CA PHE A 400 1.00 -25.88 -6.94
C PHE A 400 0.03 -27.07 -6.91
N TRP A 401 -0.44 -27.41 -5.73
CA TRP A 401 -1.35 -28.52 -5.48
C TRP A 401 -2.67 -28.05 -4.92
N LEU A 402 -3.76 -28.59 -5.45
CA LEU A 402 -5.11 -28.43 -4.93
C LEU A 402 -5.61 -29.79 -4.44
N LEU A 403 -6.15 -29.83 -3.22
CA LEU A 403 -6.84 -30.97 -2.65
C LEU A 403 -8.33 -30.64 -2.57
N LEU A 404 -9.14 -31.45 -3.21
CA LEU A 404 -10.60 -31.33 -3.31
C LEU A 404 -11.27 -32.50 -2.58
N PRO A 405 -11.61 -32.37 -1.29
CA PRO A 405 -12.31 -33.41 -0.55
C PRO A 405 -13.70 -33.69 -1.14
N LYS A 406 -14.17 -34.94 -1.01
CA LYS A 406 -15.50 -35.38 -1.50
C LYS A 406 -15.75 -35.07 -2.99
N THR A 407 -14.69 -35.07 -3.80
CA THR A 407 -14.75 -34.79 -5.24
C THR A 407 -14.27 -36.01 -6.02
N GLY A 408 -15.15 -36.60 -6.82
CA GLY A 408 -14.87 -37.76 -7.68
C GLY A 408 -14.65 -37.33 -9.16
N ARG A 409 -14.42 -38.34 -10.03
CA ARG A 409 -14.14 -38.15 -11.46
C ARG A 409 -15.13 -37.25 -12.22
N PRO A 410 -16.46 -37.34 -12.05
CA PRO A 410 -17.39 -36.47 -12.76
C PRO A 410 -17.23 -34.99 -12.35
N GLN A 411 -16.99 -34.72 -11.06
CA GLN A 411 -16.91 -33.40 -10.52
C GLN A 411 -15.54 -32.76 -10.79
N HIS A 412 -14.43 -33.51 -10.74
CA HIS A 412 -13.12 -32.98 -10.96
C HIS A 412 -12.92 -32.40 -12.39
N ARG A 413 -13.58 -33.04 -13.40
CA ARG A 413 -13.56 -32.57 -14.78
C ARG A 413 -14.07 -31.12 -14.90
N ILE A 414 -15.14 -30.80 -14.21
CA ILE A 414 -15.69 -29.45 -14.21
C ILE A 414 -14.70 -28.43 -13.64
N VAL A 415 -13.97 -28.81 -12.58
CA VAL A 415 -12.95 -27.94 -11.97
C VAL A 415 -11.73 -27.83 -12.91
N LEU A 416 -11.30 -28.95 -13.45
CA LEU A 416 -10.16 -29.00 -14.39
C LEU A 416 -10.42 -28.18 -15.66
N ASP A 417 -11.61 -28.33 -16.28
CA ASP A 417 -11.99 -27.56 -17.47
C ASP A 417 -11.99 -26.06 -17.20
N ARG A 418 -12.45 -25.65 -16.02
CA ARG A 418 -12.40 -24.24 -15.60
C ARG A 418 -10.98 -23.74 -15.35
N ILE A 419 -10.10 -24.57 -14.79
CA ILE A 419 -8.68 -24.25 -14.63
C ILE A 419 -8.01 -24.13 -16.00
N LEU A 420 -8.25 -25.07 -16.91
CA LEU A 420 -7.70 -25.04 -18.26
C LEU A 420 -8.17 -23.82 -19.07
N ALA A 421 -9.44 -23.41 -18.90
CA ALA A 421 -9.96 -22.21 -19.53
C ALA A 421 -9.28 -20.91 -19.04
N LEU A 422 -8.47 -20.95 -17.97
CA LEU A 422 -7.66 -19.80 -17.57
C LEU A 422 -6.50 -19.51 -18.53
N ARG A 423 -6.09 -20.49 -19.36
CA ARG A 423 -5.10 -20.29 -20.42
C ARG A 423 -5.60 -19.37 -21.51
N ASP A 424 -6.88 -19.47 -21.86
CA ASP A 424 -7.48 -18.83 -23.05
C ASP A 424 -7.83 -17.34 -22.82
N LEU A 425 -7.57 -16.81 -21.63
CA LEU A 425 -7.97 -15.46 -21.24
C LEU A 425 -6.95 -14.37 -21.60
N LEU A 426 -5.82 -14.75 -22.17
CA LEU A 426 -4.77 -13.86 -22.66
C LEU A 426 -4.43 -14.24 -24.12
N PRO A 427 -3.97 -13.28 -24.96
CA PRO A 427 -3.57 -13.57 -26.33
C PRO A 427 -2.55 -14.74 -26.39
N GLU A 428 -2.62 -15.56 -27.43
CA GLU A 428 -1.70 -16.68 -27.62
C GLU A 428 -0.24 -16.22 -27.53
N GLY A 429 0.53 -16.88 -26.64
CA GLY A 429 1.95 -16.58 -26.38
C GLY A 429 2.22 -15.44 -25.40
N GLU A 430 1.21 -14.74 -24.89
CA GLU A 430 1.38 -13.66 -23.91
C GLU A 430 0.94 -14.03 -22.49
N GLY A 431 0.36 -15.22 -22.30
CA GLY A 431 -0.16 -15.70 -21.03
C GLY A 431 0.76 -16.61 -20.24
N ILE A 432 0.38 -16.85 -18.97
CA ILE A 432 1.02 -17.86 -18.12
C ILE A 432 0.65 -19.24 -18.66
N ASP A 433 1.66 -20.02 -18.98
CA ASP A 433 1.49 -21.43 -19.39
C ASP A 433 1.70 -22.36 -18.20
N PHE A 434 0.84 -23.39 -18.11
CA PHE A 434 0.91 -24.39 -17.05
C PHE A 434 0.42 -25.76 -17.52
N GLU A 435 1.02 -26.79 -16.97
CA GLU A 435 0.59 -28.17 -17.14
C GLU A 435 -0.21 -28.62 -15.93
N THR A 436 -1.08 -29.60 -16.14
CA THR A 436 -1.92 -30.14 -15.07
C THR A 436 -1.82 -31.65 -14.99
N VAL A 437 -1.79 -32.18 -13.78
CA VAL A 437 -1.93 -33.60 -13.47
C VAL A 437 -3.08 -33.79 -12.48
N VAL A 438 -3.80 -34.89 -12.60
CA VAL A 438 -4.97 -35.16 -11.76
C VAL A 438 -4.91 -36.58 -11.21
N PHE A 439 -5.20 -36.69 -9.92
CA PHE A 439 -5.38 -37.95 -9.19
C PHE A 439 -6.74 -37.96 -8.53
N THR A 440 -7.46 -39.08 -8.62
CA THR A 440 -8.74 -39.26 -7.93
C THR A 440 -8.78 -40.60 -7.20
N ALA A 441 -8.99 -40.52 -5.88
CA ALA A 441 -9.21 -41.74 -5.07
C ALA A 441 -10.69 -42.17 -5.12
N PRO A 442 -10.95 -43.49 -5.08
CA PRO A 442 -9.96 -44.59 -5.01
C PRO A 442 -9.42 -45.04 -6.37
N GLU A 443 -9.92 -44.52 -7.49
CA GLU A 443 -9.70 -45.05 -8.84
C GLU A 443 -8.23 -45.07 -9.30
N ASP A 444 -7.42 -44.06 -8.90
CA ASP A 444 -6.03 -43.89 -9.32
C ASP A 444 -5.02 -44.30 -8.24
N MET A 445 -5.51 -44.88 -7.13
CA MET A 445 -4.65 -45.27 -6.01
C MET A 445 -3.79 -46.48 -6.34
N GLN A 446 -2.50 -46.37 -5.95
CA GLN A 446 -1.59 -47.52 -5.98
C GLN A 446 -1.51 -48.22 -4.60
N PRO A 447 -1.21 -49.54 -4.55
CA PRO A 447 -0.99 -50.22 -3.30
C PRO A 447 0.11 -49.56 -2.47
N ASP A 448 -0.14 -49.39 -1.18
CA ASP A 448 0.82 -48.87 -0.18
C ASP A 448 1.46 -47.49 -0.47
N GLU A 449 0.88 -46.74 -1.44
CA GLU A 449 1.36 -45.43 -1.81
C GLU A 449 1.12 -44.43 -0.67
N THR A 450 2.19 -43.71 -0.24
CA THR A 450 2.09 -42.62 0.72
C THR A 450 1.85 -41.30 0.00
N GLY A 451 1.37 -40.28 0.71
CA GLY A 451 1.18 -38.94 0.12
C GLY A 451 2.45 -38.35 -0.51
N LYS A 452 3.62 -38.63 0.07
CA LYS A 452 4.92 -38.21 -0.50
C LYS A 452 5.22 -38.91 -1.82
N LEU A 453 5.00 -40.21 -1.89
CA LEU A 453 5.21 -41.01 -3.11
C LEU A 453 4.19 -40.63 -4.19
N LEU A 454 2.94 -40.41 -3.80
CA LEU A 454 1.88 -39.95 -4.70
C LEU A 454 2.25 -38.61 -5.34
N LEU A 455 2.58 -37.58 -4.56
CA LEU A 455 2.94 -36.27 -5.13
C LEU A 455 4.19 -36.35 -6.01
N ALA A 456 5.21 -37.15 -5.62
CA ALA A 456 6.41 -37.35 -6.44
C ALA A 456 6.09 -38.05 -7.78
N ARG A 457 5.18 -39.04 -7.78
CA ARG A 457 4.71 -39.71 -9.01
C ARG A 457 3.99 -38.73 -9.93
N LEU A 458 3.03 -37.99 -9.38
CA LEU A 458 2.26 -37.01 -10.13
C LEU A 458 3.14 -35.90 -10.71
N GLU A 459 4.16 -35.48 -9.94
CA GLU A 459 5.14 -34.48 -10.43
C GLU A 459 5.98 -35.05 -11.57
N GLY A 460 6.29 -36.35 -11.55
CA GLY A 460 7.00 -37.05 -12.63
C GLY A 460 6.16 -37.28 -13.90
N GLU A 461 4.82 -37.20 -13.80
CA GLU A 461 3.90 -37.28 -14.94
C GLU A 461 3.80 -35.94 -15.71
N LEU A 462 4.28 -34.83 -15.11
CA LEU A 462 4.40 -33.51 -15.71
C LEU A 462 5.83 -33.35 -16.28
N THR A 463 6.13 -33.93 -17.42
CA THR A 463 7.46 -33.88 -18.06
C THR A 463 7.42 -33.13 -19.37
#